data_a4c120dad90e3cdcc61d2f4fdc220a58
#
_entry.id   a4c120dad90e3cdcc61d2f4fdc220a58
#
_cell.length_a   1.000
_cell.length_b   1.000
_cell.length_c   1.000
_cell.angle_alpha   90.00
_cell.angle_beta   90.00
_cell.angle_gamma   90.00
#
_symmetry.space_group_name_H-M   'P 1'
#
loop_
_entity.id
_entity.type
_entity.pdbx_description
1 polymer ?
#
loop_
_entity_poly.entity_id
_entity_poly.type
_entity_poly.pdbx_seq_one_letter_code
_entity_poly.pdbx_strand_id
1 'polypeptide(L)'
;ILFDDSLCEQGRNFCNKIWNCFRLIKGWEVADAETPATNQWGVDWFKAVLAKVQDEVADLFSKYRLSEALMAIYKLYCDDFSGWYLEIIKPAYGQPIDKATYEKTIQFMDTMLKLLHPFMPFITEELWQAIEDRKEGESLMVSPINATQPLNNTTQLLHDATQCFDIISAIRNIRAQKNISPKEVLTLITPEALPAVVTKLGNVELAVGAEKSAGCASFIVGTTEYSVPLEKFINVDEELKK
;
A
#
# COMPACT_ATOMS: atom_id res chain seq x y z
N ILE A 1 -22.69 -11.02 24.96
CA ILE A 1 -21.35 -10.72 24.39
C ILE A 1 -20.37 -11.04 25.51
N LEU A 2 -19.48 -11.99 25.25
CA LEU A 2 -18.39 -12.29 26.19
C LEU A 2 -17.27 -11.26 25.94
N PHE A 3 -16.69 -10.76 27.04
CA PHE A 3 -15.50 -9.93 26.99
C PHE A 3 -14.30 -10.79 26.55
N ASP A 4 -13.49 -10.26 25.61
CA ASP A 4 -12.31 -10.93 25.08
C ASP A 4 -11.14 -9.95 25.09
N ASP A 5 -10.12 -10.25 25.88
CA ASP A 5 -8.91 -9.43 26.00
C ASP A 5 -8.17 -9.32 24.66
N SER A 6 -8.24 -10.35 23.80
CA SER A 6 -7.59 -10.35 22.48
C SER A 6 -8.16 -9.27 21.55
N LEU A 7 -9.45 -8.97 21.66
CA LEU A 7 -10.07 -7.87 20.90
C LEU A 7 -9.57 -6.49 21.36
N CYS A 8 -9.33 -6.33 22.67
CA CYS A 8 -8.73 -5.10 23.21
C CYS A 8 -7.29 -4.91 22.70
N GLU A 9 -6.52 -6.01 22.62
CA GLU A 9 -5.17 -5.98 22.04
C GLU A 9 -5.17 -5.65 20.54
N GLN A 10 -6.12 -6.18 19.78
CA GLN A 10 -6.29 -5.82 18.37
C GLN A 10 -6.57 -4.32 18.20
N GLY A 11 -7.48 -3.76 19.03
CA GLY A 11 -7.78 -2.33 19.03
C GLY A 11 -6.53 -1.48 19.34
N ARG A 12 -5.77 -1.85 20.36
CA ARG A 12 -4.51 -1.19 20.71
C ARG A 12 -3.49 -1.25 19.57
N ASN A 13 -3.33 -2.43 18.95
CA ASN A 13 -2.39 -2.63 17.84
C ASN A 13 -2.81 -1.81 16.62
N PHE A 14 -4.11 -1.66 16.38
CA PHE A 14 -4.62 -0.80 15.32
C PHE A 14 -4.33 0.68 15.59
N CYS A 15 -4.56 1.17 16.81
CA CYS A 15 -4.15 2.51 17.22
C CYS A 15 -2.66 2.75 16.96
N ASN A 16 -1.82 1.83 17.41
CA ASN A 16 -0.37 1.92 17.21
C ASN A 16 0.00 1.96 15.71
N LYS A 17 -0.70 1.20 14.88
CA LYS A 17 -0.45 1.19 13.43
C LYS A 17 -0.78 2.53 12.80
N ILE A 18 -1.94 3.11 13.12
CA ILE A 18 -2.35 4.43 12.63
C ILE A 18 -1.36 5.51 13.07
N TRP A 19 -0.98 5.49 14.35
CA TRP A 19 0.01 6.41 14.91
C TRP A 19 1.37 6.30 14.22
N ASN A 20 1.82 5.09 13.95
CA ASN A 20 3.09 4.87 13.25
C ASN A 20 3.05 5.34 11.79
N CYS A 21 1.92 5.17 11.07
CA CYS A 21 1.74 5.75 9.74
C CYS A 21 1.85 7.27 9.78
N PHE A 22 1.17 7.91 10.73
CA PHE A 22 1.25 9.36 10.94
C PHE A 22 2.70 9.82 11.20
N ARG A 23 3.40 9.18 12.15
CA ARG A 23 4.80 9.52 12.45
C ARG A 23 5.72 9.35 11.26
N LEU A 24 5.53 8.30 10.46
CA LEU A 24 6.30 8.07 9.26
C LEU A 24 6.12 9.23 8.27
N ILE A 25 4.86 9.62 7.99
CA ILE A 25 4.53 10.69 7.04
C ILE A 25 5.06 12.03 7.52
N LYS A 26 4.84 12.39 8.78
CA LYS A 26 5.31 13.65 9.36
C LYS A 26 6.83 13.73 9.50
N GLY A 27 7.51 12.59 9.49
CA GLY A 27 8.97 12.52 9.55
C GLY A 27 9.68 12.68 8.21
N TRP A 28 8.95 12.74 7.10
CA TRP A 28 9.58 12.96 5.79
C TRP A 28 9.95 14.43 5.59
N GLU A 29 11.12 14.64 5.03
CA GLU A 29 11.48 15.94 4.46
C GLU A 29 10.74 16.14 3.14
N VAL A 30 10.23 17.34 2.90
CA VAL A 30 9.44 17.67 1.70
C VAL A 30 10.23 18.59 0.80
N ALA A 31 10.33 18.27 -0.49
CA ALA A 31 11.00 19.11 -1.49
C ALA A 31 10.05 19.50 -2.62
N ASP A 32 10.27 20.69 -3.18
CA ASP A 32 9.60 21.12 -4.39
C ASP A 32 10.32 20.49 -5.60
N ALA A 33 9.96 19.24 -5.89
CA ALA A 33 10.56 18.42 -6.92
C ALA A 33 9.47 17.84 -7.83
N GLU A 34 9.87 17.40 -9.03
CA GLU A 34 8.97 16.68 -9.94
C GLU A 34 8.49 15.38 -9.29
N THR A 35 7.19 15.11 -9.43
CA THR A 35 6.59 13.88 -8.89
C THR A 35 7.07 12.66 -9.67
N PRO A 36 7.71 11.69 -9.03
CA PRO A 36 8.10 10.45 -9.70
C PRO A 36 6.89 9.71 -10.25
N ALA A 37 7.01 9.12 -11.44
CA ALA A 37 5.93 8.37 -12.09
C ALA A 37 5.37 7.25 -11.18
N THR A 38 6.22 6.60 -10.38
CA THR A 38 5.80 5.60 -9.39
C THR A 38 4.93 6.20 -8.30
N ASN A 39 5.26 7.40 -7.82
CA ASN A 39 4.48 8.10 -6.81
C ASN A 39 3.12 8.53 -7.36
N GLN A 40 3.09 9.10 -8.58
CA GLN A 40 1.85 9.46 -9.25
C GLN A 40 0.94 8.25 -9.44
N TRP A 41 1.50 7.12 -9.90
CA TRP A 41 0.76 5.87 -10.01
C TRP A 41 0.19 5.41 -8.66
N GLY A 42 0.97 5.48 -7.59
CA GLY A 42 0.52 5.14 -6.24
C GLY A 42 -0.60 6.05 -5.75
N VAL A 43 -0.50 7.35 -5.99
CA VAL A 43 -1.55 8.34 -5.66
C VAL A 43 -2.84 8.05 -6.42
N ASP A 44 -2.77 7.79 -7.71
CA ASP A 44 -3.94 7.50 -8.53
C ASP A 44 -4.61 6.18 -8.12
N TRP A 45 -3.80 5.14 -7.88
CA TRP A 45 -4.29 3.86 -7.37
C TRP A 45 -4.98 4.02 -6.01
N PHE A 46 -4.33 4.64 -5.04
CA PHE A 46 -4.91 4.77 -3.69
C PHE A 46 -6.15 5.68 -3.69
N LYS A 47 -6.18 6.71 -4.53
CA LYS A 47 -7.37 7.53 -4.75
C LYS A 47 -8.56 6.68 -5.24
N ALA A 48 -8.31 5.74 -6.16
CA ALA A 48 -9.33 4.82 -6.66
C ALA A 48 -9.83 3.86 -5.57
N VAL A 49 -8.91 3.31 -4.76
CA VAL A 49 -9.25 2.47 -3.60
C VAL A 49 -10.08 3.25 -2.58
N LEU A 50 -9.65 4.45 -2.21
CA LEU A 50 -10.33 5.29 -1.22
C LEU A 50 -11.75 5.65 -1.67
N ALA A 51 -11.94 6.03 -2.94
CA ALA A 51 -13.27 6.31 -3.48
C ALA A 51 -14.20 5.09 -3.36
N LYS A 52 -13.73 3.91 -3.77
CA LYS A 52 -14.48 2.66 -3.65
C LYS A 52 -14.86 2.35 -2.19
N VAL A 53 -13.92 2.50 -1.26
CA VAL A 53 -14.17 2.20 0.16
C VAL A 53 -15.12 3.24 0.78
N GLN A 54 -15.06 4.51 0.38
CA GLN A 54 -16.03 5.52 0.82
C GLN A 54 -17.46 5.15 0.42
N ASP A 55 -17.67 4.71 -0.83
CA ASP A 55 -18.98 4.27 -1.31
C ASP A 55 -19.47 3.02 -0.56
N GLU A 56 -18.58 2.04 -0.34
CA GLU A 56 -18.87 0.83 0.43
C GLU A 56 -19.26 1.16 1.88
N VAL A 57 -18.49 2.01 2.55
CA VAL A 57 -18.77 2.44 3.93
C VAL A 57 -20.09 3.19 4.01
N ALA A 58 -20.39 4.09 3.07
CA ALA A 58 -21.65 4.82 3.02
C ALA A 58 -22.86 3.86 2.87
N ASP A 59 -22.75 2.86 1.97
CA ASP A 59 -23.78 1.84 1.79
C ASP A 59 -23.98 1.00 3.06
N LEU A 60 -22.87 0.55 3.69
CA LEU A 60 -22.91 -0.23 4.93
C LEU A 60 -23.53 0.56 6.10
N PHE A 61 -23.19 1.85 6.23
CA PHE A 61 -23.84 2.73 7.22
C PHE A 61 -25.34 2.88 6.98
N SER A 62 -25.76 3.04 5.73
CA SER A 62 -27.19 3.14 5.37
C SER A 62 -27.99 1.88 5.75
N LYS A 63 -27.31 0.74 5.81
CA LYS A 63 -27.87 -0.57 6.18
C LYS A 63 -27.63 -0.94 7.65
N TYR A 64 -27.09 -0.03 8.46
CA TYR A 64 -26.72 -0.26 9.86
C TYR A 64 -25.72 -1.41 10.08
N ARG A 65 -24.91 -1.76 9.06
CA ARG A 65 -23.89 -2.82 9.11
C ARG A 65 -22.54 -2.27 9.62
N LEU A 66 -22.54 -1.78 10.86
CA LEU A 66 -21.41 -1.00 11.41
C LEU A 66 -20.13 -1.84 11.56
N SER A 67 -20.23 -3.12 11.92
CA SER A 67 -19.05 -4.00 12.06
C SER A 67 -18.34 -4.22 10.72
N GLU A 68 -19.08 -4.31 9.64
CA GLU A 68 -18.52 -4.47 8.30
C GLU A 68 -17.93 -3.17 7.77
N ALA A 69 -18.57 -2.04 8.09
CA ALA A 69 -18.02 -0.72 7.78
C ALA A 69 -16.66 -0.52 8.49
N LEU A 70 -16.57 -0.87 9.79
CA LEU A 70 -15.30 -0.82 10.51
C LEU A 70 -14.25 -1.75 9.90
N MET A 71 -14.65 -2.95 9.46
CA MET A 71 -13.72 -3.89 8.83
C MET A 71 -13.20 -3.39 7.49
N ALA A 72 -14.05 -2.74 6.67
CA ALA A 72 -13.63 -2.09 5.43
C ALA A 72 -12.59 -0.98 5.69
N ILE A 73 -12.84 -0.13 6.69
CA ILE A 73 -11.90 0.91 7.11
C ILE A 73 -10.60 0.32 7.66
N TYR A 74 -10.68 -0.76 8.46
CA TYR A 74 -9.51 -1.45 8.99
C TYR A 74 -8.60 -1.98 7.85
N LYS A 75 -9.19 -2.64 6.85
CA LYS A 75 -8.46 -3.13 5.67
C LYS A 75 -7.83 -2.00 4.88
N LEU A 76 -8.58 -0.91 4.66
CA LEU A 76 -8.05 0.29 4.00
C LEU A 76 -6.77 0.81 4.69
N TYR A 77 -6.75 0.88 6.02
CA TYR A 77 -5.56 1.30 6.77
C TYR A 77 -4.44 0.28 6.75
N CYS A 78 -4.77 -1.00 6.97
CA CYS A 78 -3.77 -2.05 7.21
C CYS A 78 -3.17 -2.59 5.93
N ASP A 79 -4.01 -2.86 4.94
CA ASP A 79 -3.60 -3.55 3.73
C ASP A 79 -3.27 -2.54 2.62
N ASP A 80 -4.20 -1.63 2.32
CA ASP A 80 -4.02 -0.72 1.19
C ASP A 80 -3.08 0.46 1.53
N PHE A 81 -3.35 1.20 2.61
CA PHE A 81 -2.56 2.39 2.93
C PHE A 81 -1.17 2.04 3.46
N SER A 82 -1.11 1.30 4.58
CA SER A 82 0.17 0.95 5.20
C SER A 82 0.92 -0.15 4.46
N GLY A 83 0.19 -1.16 3.92
CA GLY A 83 0.80 -2.31 3.26
C GLY A 83 1.36 -2.00 1.88
N TRP A 84 0.67 -1.14 1.13
CA TRP A 84 1.05 -0.84 -0.25
C TRP A 84 1.35 0.63 -0.50
N TYR A 85 0.39 1.53 -0.24
CA TYR A 85 0.52 2.93 -0.65
C TYR A 85 1.78 3.59 -0.08
N LEU A 86 1.98 3.52 1.24
CA LEU A 86 3.15 4.13 1.87
C LEU A 86 4.47 3.54 1.37
N GLU A 87 4.53 2.23 1.08
CA GLU A 87 5.74 1.61 0.52
C GLU A 87 5.99 2.03 -0.93
N ILE A 88 4.92 2.27 -1.72
CA ILE A 88 5.04 2.77 -3.10
C ILE A 88 5.64 4.16 -3.11
N ILE A 89 5.12 5.08 -2.28
CA ILE A 89 5.53 6.50 -2.30
C ILE A 89 6.75 6.80 -1.43
N LYS A 90 7.11 5.90 -0.53
CA LYS A 90 8.22 6.10 0.40
C LYS A 90 9.50 6.51 -0.33
N PRO A 91 10.10 7.65 0.06
CA PRO A 91 11.37 8.08 -0.51
C PRO A 91 12.51 7.13 -0.09
N ALA A 92 13.59 7.11 -0.87
CA ALA A 92 14.81 6.43 -0.46
C ALA A 92 15.36 7.04 0.83
N TYR A 93 16.09 6.24 1.60
CA TYR A 93 16.64 6.71 2.88
C TYR A 93 17.47 8.00 2.70
N GLY A 94 17.13 9.01 3.51
CA GLY A 94 17.79 10.32 3.46
C GLY A 94 17.41 11.19 2.26
N GLN A 95 16.41 10.81 1.48
CA GLN A 95 15.89 11.63 0.39
C GLN A 95 14.53 12.24 0.78
N PRO A 96 14.23 13.48 0.34
CA PRO A 96 12.93 14.08 0.56
C PRO A 96 11.86 13.45 -0.34
N ILE A 97 10.59 13.57 0.08
CA ILE A 97 9.44 13.28 -0.76
C ILE A 97 9.06 14.52 -1.57
N ASP A 98 8.55 14.34 -2.78
CA ASP A 98 7.99 15.45 -3.56
C ASP A 98 6.72 16.01 -2.90
N LYS A 99 6.57 17.33 -2.98
CA LYS A 99 5.52 18.09 -2.30
C LYS A 99 4.11 17.64 -2.73
N ALA A 100 3.90 17.35 -4.01
CA ALA A 100 2.58 16.99 -4.52
C ALA A 100 2.12 15.64 -3.96
N THR A 101 3.01 14.63 -3.90
CA THR A 101 2.73 13.34 -3.27
C THR A 101 2.47 13.50 -1.77
N TYR A 102 3.28 14.31 -1.07
CA TYR A 102 3.09 14.57 0.36
C TYR A 102 1.71 15.17 0.66
N GLU A 103 1.34 16.25 -0.05
CA GLU A 103 0.06 16.93 0.13
C GLU A 103 -1.14 15.99 -0.15
N LYS A 104 -1.03 15.13 -1.19
CA LYS A 104 -2.06 14.10 -1.45
C LYS A 104 -2.15 13.07 -0.34
N THR A 105 -1.02 12.66 0.22
CA THR A 105 -0.96 11.72 1.35
C THR A 105 -1.64 12.29 2.58
N ILE A 106 -1.42 13.57 2.88
CA ILE A 106 -2.12 14.30 3.96
C ILE A 106 -3.63 14.33 3.72
N GLN A 107 -4.08 14.65 2.50
CA GLN A 107 -5.50 14.65 2.14
C GLN A 107 -6.15 13.25 2.29
N PHE A 108 -5.45 12.20 1.90
CA PHE A 108 -5.92 10.83 2.09
C PHE A 108 -6.05 10.50 3.58
N MET A 109 -5.04 10.85 4.37
CA MET A 109 -5.07 10.61 5.80
C MET A 109 -6.20 11.40 6.49
N ASP A 110 -6.43 12.66 6.14
CA ASP A 110 -7.57 13.46 6.60
C ASP A 110 -8.91 12.72 6.35
N THR A 111 -9.12 12.25 5.12
CA THR A 111 -10.34 11.52 4.75
C THR A 111 -10.48 10.21 5.53
N MET A 112 -9.40 9.45 5.68
CA MET A 112 -9.40 8.18 6.42
C MET A 112 -9.65 8.37 7.91
N LEU A 113 -9.13 9.45 8.52
CA LEU A 113 -9.40 9.79 9.90
C LEU A 113 -10.88 10.13 10.11
N LYS A 114 -11.50 10.85 9.16
CA LYS A 114 -12.93 11.16 9.18
C LYS A 114 -13.80 9.90 9.08
N LEU A 115 -13.44 8.95 8.21
CA LEU A 115 -14.15 7.67 8.10
C LEU A 115 -14.06 6.83 9.39
N LEU A 116 -12.93 6.88 10.08
CA LEU A 116 -12.70 6.10 11.29
C LEU A 116 -13.26 6.77 12.54
N HIS A 117 -13.46 8.09 12.52
CA HIS A 117 -13.84 8.87 13.70
C HIS A 117 -15.06 8.34 14.46
N PRO A 118 -16.16 7.87 13.82
CA PRO A 118 -17.32 7.32 14.54
C PRO A 118 -16.98 6.11 15.44
N PHE A 119 -15.91 5.40 15.16
CA PHE A 119 -15.48 4.20 15.88
C PHE A 119 -14.37 4.48 16.90
N MET A 120 -13.48 5.44 16.60
CA MET A 120 -12.29 5.71 17.39
C MET A 120 -12.06 7.23 17.54
N PRO A 121 -12.96 7.95 18.26
CA PRO A 121 -13.01 9.41 18.24
C PRO A 121 -11.75 10.07 18.82
N PHE A 122 -11.13 9.50 19.86
CA PHE A 122 -10.02 10.14 20.54
C PHE A 122 -8.74 10.19 19.71
N ILE A 123 -8.28 9.03 19.20
CA ILE A 123 -7.05 8.98 18.40
C ILE A 123 -7.20 9.72 17.08
N THR A 124 -8.38 9.64 16.46
CA THR A 124 -8.62 10.31 15.17
C THR A 124 -8.65 11.82 15.32
N GLU A 125 -9.25 12.36 16.38
CA GLU A 125 -9.21 13.79 16.70
C GLU A 125 -7.78 14.25 16.96
N GLU A 126 -7.04 13.55 17.82
CA GLU A 126 -5.63 13.87 18.14
C GLU A 126 -4.75 13.94 16.89
N LEU A 127 -4.85 12.92 16.04
CA LEU A 127 -4.07 12.88 14.80
C LEU A 127 -4.53 13.95 13.80
N TRP A 128 -5.82 14.23 13.72
CA TRP A 128 -6.37 15.23 12.82
C TRP A 128 -5.93 16.65 13.19
N GLN A 129 -5.85 16.95 14.47
CA GLN A 129 -5.30 18.21 14.97
C GLN A 129 -3.79 18.32 14.69
N ALA A 130 -3.06 17.20 14.76
CA ALA A 130 -1.61 17.17 14.58
C ALA A 130 -1.15 17.12 13.11
N ILE A 131 -2.03 16.74 12.16
CA ILE A 131 -1.66 16.56 10.75
C ILE A 131 -1.48 17.90 10.03
N GLU A 132 -2.29 18.89 10.36
CA GLU A 132 -2.28 20.25 9.82
C GLU A 132 -2.62 21.25 10.91
N ASP A 133 -2.19 22.50 10.73
CA ASP A 133 -2.58 23.59 11.63
C ASP A 133 -4.08 23.84 11.54
N ARG A 134 -4.77 23.81 12.69
CA ARG A 134 -6.21 24.02 12.81
C ARG A 134 -6.47 25.31 13.59
N LYS A 135 -7.62 25.94 13.33
CA LYS A 135 -8.07 27.06 14.14
C LYS A 135 -8.59 26.57 15.48
N GLU A 136 -8.51 27.43 16.49
CA GLU A 136 -9.09 27.13 17.79
C GLU A 136 -10.60 26.82 17.68
N GLY A 137 -11.02 25.69 18.23
CA GLY A 137 -12.42 25.21 18.19
C GLY A 137 -12.79 24.39 16.95
N GLU A 138 -11.90 24.21 15.97
CA GLU A 138 -12.13 23.22 14.90
C GLU A 138 -12.04 21.79 15.46
N SER A 139 -12.99 20.94 15.09
CA SER A 139 -13.03 19.54 15.49
C SER A 139 -13.40 18.64 14.31
N LEU A 140 -12.77 17.47 14.27
CA LEU A 140 -13.07 16.42 13.30
C LEU A 140 -14.54 15.99 13.36
N MET A 141 -15.13 15.99 14.57
CA MET A 141 -16.52 15.59 14.80
C MET A 141 -17.53 16.33 13.93
N VAL A 142 -17.28 17.59 13.60
CA VAL A 142 -18.16 18.43 12.79
C VAL A 142 -17.62 18.68 11.38
N SER A 143 -16.48 18.10 11.05
CA SER A 143 -15.87 18.25 9.73
C SER A 143 -16.58 17.36 8.69
N PRO A 144 -16.96 17.91 7.53
CA PRO A 144 -17.61 17.12 6.49
C PRO A 144 -16.64 16.09 5.87
N ILE A 145 -17.15 14.91 5.54
CA ILE A 145 -16.45 13.94 4.70
C ILE A 145 -16.74 14.31 3.24
N ASN A 146 -15.69 14.74 2.54
CA ASN A 146 -15.80 15.02 1.12
C ASN A 146 -15.68 13.72 0.32
N ALA A 147 -16.56 13.51 -0.65
CA ALA A 147 -16.47 12.38 -1.55
C ALA A 147 -15.20 12.47 -2.41
N THR A 148 -14.42 11.40 -2.43
CA THR A 148 -13.28 11.29 -3.33
C THR A 148 -13.77 11.08 -4.75
N GLN A 149 -13.45 12.01 -5.65
CA GLN A 149 -13.86 11.89 -7.04
C GLN A 149 -13.12 10.72 -7.71
N PRO A 150 -13.85 9.74 -8.27
CA PRO A 150 -13.22 8.61 -8.96
C PRO A 150 -12.50 9.08 -10.23
N LEU A 151 -11.51 8.31 -10.66
CA LEU A 151 -10.83 8.50 -11.94
C LEU A 151 -11.63 7.84 -13.08
N ASN A 152 -11.48 8.33 -14.30
CA ASN A 152 -12.22 7.79 -15.46
C ASN A 152 -11.91 6.32 -15.75
N ASN A 153 -10.73 5.82 -15.36
CA ASN A 153 -10.23 4.47 -15.59
C ASN A 153 -10.08 3.65 -14.30
N THR A 154 -10.83 3.96 -13.26
CA THR A 154 -10.71 3.34 -11.91
C THR A 154 -10.70 1.82 -11.96
N THR A 155 -11.62 1.18 -12.68
CA THR A 155 -11.74 -0.29 -12.74
C THR A 155 -10.49 -0.94 -13.33
N GLN A 156 -9.99 -0.40 -14.46
CA GLN A 156 -8.78 -0.91 -15.09
C GLN A 156 -7.55 -0.72 -14.19
N LEU A 157 -7.40 0.46 -13.59
CA LEU A 157 -6.28 0.75 -12.68
C LEU A 157 -6.26 -0.18 -11.46
N LEU A 158 -7.42 -0.47 -10.86
CA LEU A 158 -7.51 -1.41 -9.75
C LEU A 158 -7.17 -2.85 -10.15
N HIS A 159 -7.59 -3.27 -11.36
CA HIS A 159 -7.25 -4.58 -11.89
C HIS A 159 -5.74 -4.70 -12.14
N ASP A 160 -5.14 -3.74 -12.83
CA ASP A 160 -3.70 -3.71 -13.13
C ASP A 160 -2.86 -3.66 -11.84
N ALA A 161 -3.31 -2.90 -10.85
CA ALA A 161 -2.65 -2.86 -9.54
C ALA A 161 -2.67 -4.21 -8.83
N THR A 162 -3.79 -4.93 -8.89
CA THR A 162 -3.87 -6.29 -8.31
C THR A 162 -2.84 -7.21 -8.96
N GLN A 163 -2.71 -7.19 -10.28
CA GLN A 163 -1.70 -7.98 -10.99
C GLN A 163 -0.28 -7.59 -10.56
N CYS A 164 0.03 -6.29 -10.46
CA CYS A 164 1.33 -5.82 -9.99
C CYS A 164 1.64 -6.33 -8.57
N PHE A 165 0.68 -6.29 -7.66
CA PHE A 165 0.87 -6.74 -6.28
C PHE A 165 1.03 -8.26 -6.17
N ASP A 166 0.33 -9.02 -7.00
CA ASP A 166 0.50 -10.48 -7.10
C ASP A 166 1.90 -10.84 -7.60
N ILE A 167 2.41 -10.13 -8.63
CA ILE A 167 3.78 -10.31 -9.12
C ILE A 167 4.80 -9.98 -8.01
N ILE A 168 4.66 -8.84 -7.35
CA ILE A 168 5.56 -8.43 -6.25
C ILE A 168 5.54 -9.46 -5.12
N SER A 169 4.36 -9.96 -4.76
CA SER A 169 4.18 -10.95 -3.71
C SER A 169 4.83 -12.29 -4.08
N ALA A 170 4.71 -12.73 -5.34
CA ALA A 170 5.37 -13.92 -5.85
C ALA A 170 6.91 -13.77 -5.81
N ILE A 171 7.45 -12.62 -6.21
CA ILE A 171 8.88 -12.33 -6.13
C ILE A 171 9.37 -12.38 -4.67
N ARG A 172 8.64 -11.78 -3.74
CA ARG A 172 8.97 -11.81 -2.30
C ARG A 172 8.93 -13.24 -1.75
N ASN A 173 7.98 -14.06 -2.18
CA ASN A 173 7.90 -15.47 -1.79
C ASN A 173 9.10 -16.27 -2.33
N ILE A 174 9.52 -16.05 -3.58
CA ILE A 174 10.72 -16.69 -4.15
C ILE A 174 11.95 -16.31 -3.32
N ARG A 175 12.11 -15.02 -2.97
CA ARG A 175 13.20 -14.57 -2.11
C ARG A 175 13.22 -15.28 -0.76
N ALA A 176 12.07 -15.38 -0.11
CA ALA A 176 11.93 -16.04 1.19
C ALA A 176 12.27 -17.53 1.10
N GLN A 177 11.75 -18.25 0.08
CA GLN A 177 12.00 -19.68 -0.12
C GLN A 177 13.46 -20.01 -0.42
N LYS A 178 14.14 -19.10 -1.13
CA LYS A 178 15.54 -19.29 -1.55
C LYS A 178 16.54 -18.53 -0.68
N ASN A 179 16.11 -17.93 0.43
CA ASN A 179 16.93 -17.12 1.35
C ASN A 179 17.74 -16.00 0.65
N ILE A 180 17.13 -15.38 -0.39
CA ILE A 180 17.76 -14.28 -1.14
C ILE A 180 17.51 -12.96 -0.40
N SER A 181 18.58 -12.20 -0.16
CA SER A 181 18.48 -10.90 0.51
C SER A 181 17.54 -9.95 -0.24
N PRO A 182 16.69 -9.18 0.46
CA PRO A 182 15.89 -8.12 -0.16
C PRO A 182 16.72 -7.03 -0.87
N LYS A 183 18.01 -6.90 -0.54
CA LYS A 183 18.93 -5.92 -1.17
C LYS A 183 19.47 -6.38 -2.52
N GLU A 184 19.45 -7.67 -2.81
CA GLU A 184 19.89 -8.21 -4.09
C GLU A 184 18.90 -7.82 -5.19
N VAL A 185 19.40 -7.37 -6.34
CA VAL A 185 18.58 -7.09 -7.51
C VAL A 185 18.40 -8.37 -8.30
N LEU A 186 17.15 -8.80 -8.50
CA LEU A 186 16.84 -9.96 -9.33
C LEU A 186 16.46 -9.52 -10.75
N THR A 187 16.62 -10.41 -11.71
CA THR A 187 16.08 -10.23 -13.05
C THR A 187 14.70 -10.88 -13.14
N LEU A 188 13.69 -10.14 -13.61
CA LEU A 188 12.35 -10.68 -13.89
C LEU A 188 12.16 -10.78 -15.40
N ILE A 189 12.04 -12.00 -15.92
CA ILE A 189 11.68 -12.25 -17.31
C ILE A 189 10.16 -12.10 -17.43
N THR A 190 9.75 -11.20 -18.32
CA THR A 190 8.34 -10.84 -18.55
C THR A 190 8.09 -10.73 -20.06
N PRO A 191 6.87 -11.08 -20.55
CA PRO A 191 6.53 -10.91 -21.96
C PRO A 191 6.36 -9.44 -22.37
N GLU A 192 5.98 -8.57 -21.45
CA GLU A 192 5.72 -7.15 -21.66
C GLU A 192 6.29 -6.26 -20.57
N ALA A 193 6.35 -4.96 -20.83
CA ALA A 193 6.80 -3.98 -19.86
C ALA A 193 5.79 -3.87 -18.71
N LEU A 194 6.30 -3.80 -17.47
CA LEU A 194 5.50 -3.67 -16.26
C LEU A 194 5.64 -2.25 -15.66
N PRO A 195 4.63 -1.78 -14.92
CA PRO A 195 4.72 -0.51 -14.21
C PRO A 195 5.93 -0.45 -13.26
N ALA A 196 6.53 0.72 -13.10
CA ALA A 196 7.72 0.95 -12.28
C ALA A 196 7.54 0.57 -10.79
N VAL A 197 6.32 0.43 -10.31
CA VAL A 197 6.03 -0.08 -8.97
C VAL A 197 6.55 -1.51 -8.77
N VAL A 198 6.50 -2.35 -9.81
CA VAL A 198 7.00 -3.74 -9.75
C VAL A 198 8.51 -3.74 -9.60
N THR A 199 9.24 -2.93 -10.38
CA THR A 199 10.70 -2.83 -10.25
C THR A 199 11.12 -2.26 -8.90
N LYS A 200 10.42 -1.22 -8.41
CA LYS A 200 10.71 -0.61 -7.11
C LYS A 200 10.47 -1.57 -5.95
N LEU A 201 9.27 -2.15 -5.83
CA LEU A 201 8.89 -2.95 -4.67
C LEU A 201 9.34 -4.41 -4.74
N GLY A 202 9.55 -4.94 -5.95
CA GLY A 202 10.13 -6.25 -6.18
C GLY A 202 11.65 -6.24 -6.08
N ASN A 203 12.28 -5.07 -6.18
CA ASN A 203 13.72 -4.88 -6.36
C ASN A 203 14.25 -5.72 -7.52
N VAL A 204 13.64 -5.53 -8.71
CA VAL A 204 13.95 -6.32 -9.91
C VAL A 204 14.23 -5.42 -11.12
N GLU A 205 15.05 -5.94 -12.02
CA GLU A 205 15.22 -5.42 -13.37
C GLU A 205 14.39 -6.27 -14.34
N LEU A 206 13.70 -5.61 -15.29
CA LEU A 206 12.86 -6.30 -16.26
C LEU A 206 13.69 -6.76 -17.48
N ALA A 207 13.57 -8.04 -17.81
CA ALA A 207 14.08 -8.62 -19.07
C ALA A 207 12.88 -8.95 -19.97
N VAL A 208 12.43 -7.95 -20.73
CA VAL A 208 11.23 -8.07 -21.56
C VAL A 208 11.53 -8.95 -22.78
N GLY A 209 10.72 -10.00 -23.00
CA GLY A 209 10.84 -10.91 -24.13
C GLY A 209 12.08 -11.82 -24.12
N ALA A 210 12.81 -11.89 -22.99
CA ALA A 210 13.96 -12.78 -22.88
C ALA A 210 13.53 -14.25 -22.80
N GLU A 211 14.36 -15.13 -23.37
CA GLU A 211 14.14 -16.57 -23.27
C GLU A 211 14.46 -17.08 -21.86
N LYS A 212 13.73 -18.11 -21.45
CA LYS A 212 13.99 -18.77 -20.16
C LYS A 212 15.27 -19.57 -20.22
N SER A 213 16.14 -19.39 -19.24
CA SER A 213 17.29 -20.27 -19.02
C SER A 213 16.91 -21.46 -18.12
N ALA A 214 17.74 -22.49 -18.15
CA ALA A 214 17.64 -23.58 -17.17
C ALA A 214 17.91 -23.02 -15.76
N GLY A 215 17.12 -23.42 -14.75
CA GLY A 215 17.30 -22.95 -13.36
C GLY A 215 16.52 -21.68 -13.00
N CYS A 216 15.47 -21.33 -13.77
CA CYS A 216 14.53 -20.27 -13.40
C CYS A 216 13.44 -20.76 -12.44
N ALA A 217 13.10 -19.94 -11.45
CA ALA A 217 11.83 -20.08 -10.72
C ALA A 217 10.74 -19.39 -11.53
N SER A 218 9.67 -20.12 -11.86
CA SER A 218 8.54 -19.58 -12.62
C SER A 218 7.29 -19.48 -11.74
N PHE A 219 6.46 -18.48 -12.01
CA PHE A 219 5.14 -18.31 -11.39
C PHE A 219 4.17 -17.71 -12.41
N ILE A 220 2.87 -17.90 -12.14
CA ILE A 220 1.80 -17.44 -13.03
C ILE A 220 0.97 -16.41 -12.28
N VAL A 221 0.69 -15.27 -12.92
CA VAL A 221 -0.28 -14.27 -12.45
C VAL A 221 -1.30 -14.06 -13.57
N GLY A 222 -2.57 -14.30 -13.24
CA GLY A 222 -3.61 -14.35 -14.27
C GLY A 222 -3.34 -15.46 -15.30
N THR A 223 -3.09 -15.10 -16.54
CA THR A 223 -2.74 -16.02 -17.64
C THR A 223 -1.28 -15.90 -18.07
N THR A 224 -0.51 -15.01 -17.44
CA THR A 224 0.86 -14.68 -17.84
C THR A 224 1.87 -15.39 -16.94
N GLU A 225 2.86 -16.00 -17.55
CA GLU A 225 3.98 -16.63 -16.85
C GLU A 225 5.15 -15.66 -16.75
N TYR A 226 5.71 -15.60 -15.55
CA TYR A 226 6.90 -14.82 -15.19
C TYR A 226 7.99 -15.75 -14.70
N SER A 227 9.25 -15.38 -14.89
CA SER A 227 10.37 -16.21 -14.48
C SER A 227 11.50 -15.39 -13.88
N VAL A 228 12.14 -15.94 -12.86
CA VAL A 228 13.29 -15.34 -12.18
C VAL A 228 14.47 -16.30 -12.32
N PRO A 229 15.54 -15.94 -13.05
CA PRO A 229 16.77 -16.73 -13.10
C PRO A 229 17.44 -16.80 -11.74
N LEU A 230 17.71 -18.01 -11.25
CA LEU A 230 18.28 -18.22 -9.93
C LEU A 230 19.71 -18.80 -9.97
N GLU A 231 20.31 -18.97 -11.15
CA GLU A 231 21.63 -19.58 -11.34
C GLU A 231 22.73 -18.95 -10.48
N LYS A 232 22.65 -17.63 -10.23
CA LYS A 232 23.60 -16.91 -9.39
C LYS A 232 23.40 -17.11 -7.88
N PHE A 233 22.24 -17.61 -7.46
CA PHE A 233 21.79 -17.66 -6.07
C PHE A 233 21.62 -19.08 -5.53
N ILE A 234 21.66 -20.09 -6.42
CA ILE A 234 21.50 -21.50 -6.07
C ILE A 234 22.86 -22.18 -6.26
N ASN A 235 23.41 -22.70 -5.17
CA ASN A 235 24.53 -23.63 -5.22
C ASN A 235 23.94 -24.98 -5.62
N VAL A 236 24.00 -25.33 -6.92
CA VAL A 236 23.41 -26.56 -7.50
C VAL A 236 23.89 -27.82 -6.78
N ASP A 237 25.11 -27.80 -6.23
CA ASP A 237 25.71 -28.91 -5.49
C ASP A 237 25.07 -29.15 -4.09
N GLU A 238 24.40 -28.17 -3.51
CA GLU A 238 23.68 -28.31 -2.24
C GLU A 238 22.22 -28.77 -2.42
N GLU A 239 21.56 -28.44 -3.51
CA GLU A 239 20.19 -28.90 -3.80
C GLU A 239 20.13 -30.34 -4.31
N LEU A 240 21.20 -30.84 -4.95
CA LEU A 240 21.30 -32.25 -5.38
C LEU A 240 21.60 -33.22 -4.22
N LYS A 241 21.90 -32.69 -3.01
CA LYS A 241 22.18 -33.51 -1.81
C LYS A 241 20.99 -33.57 -0.83
N LYS A 242 19.87 -32.98 -1.15
CA LYS A 242 18.61 -33.07 -0.42
C LYS A 242 17.63 -34.02 -1.13
#